data_79bd306ba145b70f324b0e1ad4f7d985
#
_entry.id   79bd306ba145b70f324b0e1ad4f7d985
#
_cell.length_a   1.000
_cell.length_b   1.000
_cell.length_c   1.000
_cell.angle_alpha   90.00
_cell.angle_beta   90.00
_cell.angle_gamma   90.00
#
_symmetry.space_group_name_H-M   'P 1'
#
loop_
_entity.id
_entity.type
_entity.pdbx_description
1 polymer ?
#
loop_
_entity_poly.entity_id
_entity_poly.type
_entity_poly.pdbx_seq_one_letter_code
_entity_poly.pdbx_strand_id
1 'polypeptide(L)'
;MVSTPSNRTSDRPVRRRTRTFRPNYLSFAGTYQCNLTCPHCCVPIEWPERLEIPSALRFLEGAHRYGIRILGFTGGEPFLYPEFLIALCRRGAELGYRFDKIVTNGVWFQDRGHLETVLKGLTKAGFSGKLGLSVDKFHGVHTAALADFCISARQIFARDNIVSLSYASRRPDQGLEPIYALAKDLNAVVDWSELLHRYLLVSPELTITLNWNHLAPVERAEKLSGAWDGRWFQEDYCEGPGQALIVNPRGEVKPCCGFASDLDQLTIGNIYQDSVAAIVRRARKHPYVGKIFRQGLSAIRDEILARDPAAFPGATSNHCFFCWHVLTRGLAAGVSGGGGQVGNWTGARPNFTGELIQIGIKGKA
;
A
#
# COMPACT_ATOMS: atom_id res chain seq x y z
N MET A 1 45.60 23.10 -7.64
CA MET A 1 44.45 23.86 -7.20
C MET A 1 43.25 23.30 -7.94
N VAL A 2 42.46 22.47 -7.28
CA VAL A 2 41.27 21.86 -7.87
C VAL A 2 40.08 22.61 -7.28
N SER A 3 39.35 23.32 -8.13
CA SER A 3 38.16 24.10 -7.77
C SER A 3 36.97 23.17 -7.48
N THR A 4 36.45 23.23 -6.27
CA THR A 4 35.19 22.60 -5.87
C THR A 4 33.99 23.25 -6.57
N PRO A 5 33.05 22.49 -7.14
CA PRO A 5 31.82 23.07 -7.69
C PRO A 5 30.88 23.46 -6.54
N SER A 6 30.46 24.72 -6.55
CA SER A 6 29.46 25.27 -5.65
C SER A 6 28.09 24.63 -5.88
N ASN A 7 27.59 23.94 -4.88
CA ASN A 7 26.27 23.35 -4.84
C ASN A 7 25.22 24.50 -4.71
N ARG A 8 24.74 25.05 -5.83
CA ARG A 8 23.58 25.93 -5.82
C ARG A 8 22.32 25.06 -5.77
N THR A 9 21.78 24.89 -4.57
CA THR A 9 20.40 24.45 -4.39
C THR A 9 19.48 25.45 -5.06
N SER A 10 18.86 25.02 -6.16
CA SER A 10 17.83 25.82 -6.83
C SER A 10 16.57 25.83 -5.95
N ASP A 11 16.39 26.89 -5.18
CA ASP A 11 15.13 27.26 -4.52
C ASP A 11 14.09 27.63 -5.57
N ARG A 12 13.56 26.64 -6.28
CA ARG A 12 12.33 26.84 -7.06
C ARG A 12 11.18 26.50 -6.12
N PRO A 13 10.30 27.46 -5.81
CA PRO A 13 9.11 27.19 -5.04
C PRO A 13 8.30 26.15 -5.82
N VAL A 14 8.13 24.95 -5.22
CA VAL A 14 7.25 23.91 -5.74
C VAL A 14 5.87 24.53 -5.86
N ARG A 15 5.42 24.81 -7.10
CA ARG A 15 4.08 25.32 -7.37
C ARG A 15 3.10 24.31 -6.78
N ARG A 16 2.49 24.66 -5.64
CA ARG A 16 1.38 23.92 -5.05
C ARG A 16 0.28 23.83 -6.11
N ARG A 17 0.22 22.71 -6.83
CA ARG A 17 -0.95 22.39 -7.65
C ARG A 17 -2.14 22.38 -6.71
N THR A 18 -3.21 23.11 -7.06
CA THR A 18 -4.49 23.05 -6.38
C THR A 18 -5.04 21.62 -6.50
N ARG A 19 -4.66 20.74 -5.57
CA ARG A 19 -5.11 19.34 -5.56
C ARG A 19 -6.55 19.32 -5.12
N THR A 20 -7.40 18.70 -5.91
CA THR A 20 -8.77 18.38 -5.50
C THR A 20 -8.76 17.08 -4.71
N PHE A 21 -9.34 17.08 -3.51
CA PHE A 21 -9.55 15.86 -2.73
C PHE A 21 -10.60 15.00 -3.46
N ARG A 22 -10.14 14.19 -4.40
CA ARG A 22 -10.98 13.36 -5.27
C ARG A 22 -10.33 12.01 -5.45
N PRO A 23 -10.66 11.01 -4.63
CA PRO A 23 -10.12 9.67 -4.78
C PRO A 23 -10.38 9.11 -6.18
N ASN A 24 -9.37 8.51 -6.77
CA ASN A 24 -9.44 7.80 -8.05
C ASN A 24 -9.06 6.32 -7.91
N TYR A 25 -8.56 5.92 -6.75
CA TYR A 25 -8.12 4.58 -6.45
C TYR A 25 -8.96 3.98 -5.33
N LEU A 26 -9.42 2.75 -5.54
CA LEU A 26 -10.11 1.92 -4.56
C LEU A 26 -9.37 0.59 -4.44
N SER A 27 -9.07 0.18 -3.23
CA SER A 27 -8.56 -1.16 -2.95
C SER A 27 -9.42 -1.87 -1.94
N PHE A 28 -9.58 -3.18 -2.12
CA PHE A 28 -10.27 -4.02 -1.16
C PHE A 28 -9.28 -4.99 -0.51
N ALA A 29 -9.37 -5.11 0.81
CA ALA A 29 -8.87 -6.23 1.56
C ALA A 29 -10.08 -7.13 1.89
N GLY A 30 -10.30 -8.18 1.09
CA GLY A 30 -11.43 -9.08 1.29
C GLY A 30 -11.30 -9.93 2.55
N THR A 31 -10.07 -10.19 2.98
CA THR A 31 -9.71 -10.88 4.22
C THR A 31 -8.34 -10.41 4.72
N TYR A 32 -8.13 -10.48 6.04
CA TYR A 32 -6.81 -10.32 6.67
C TYR A 32 -6.17 -11.66 7.03
N GLN A 33 -6.89 -12.77 6.90
CA GLN A 33 -6.29 -14.09 7.05
C GLN A 33 -5.13 -14.27 6.07
N CYS A 34 -4.06 -14.92 6.55
CA CYS A 34 -2.86 -15.20 5.77
C CYS A 34 -2.31 -16.58 6.14
N ASN A 35 -1.70 -17.26 5.18
CA ASN A 35 -0.99 -18.52 5.40
C ASN A 35 0.45 -18.30 5.89
N LEU A 36 0.91 -17.05 6.02
CA LEU A 36 2.22 -16.68 6.55
C LEU A 36 2.09 -15.79 7.79
N THR A 37 3.14 -15.79 8.64
CA THR A 37 3.26 -14.97 9.86
C THR A 37 4.54 -14.14 9.82
N CYS A 38 4.71 -13.33 8.79
CA CYS A 38 5.94 -12.59 8.54
C CYS A 38 6.28 -11.62 9.68
N PRO A 39 7.55 -11.55 10.15
CA PRO A 39 7.93 -10.72 11.30
C PRO A 39 7.85 -9.21 11.05
N HIS A 40 7.84 -8.78 9.81
CA HIS A 40 7.71 -7.36 9.44
C HIS A 40 6.27 -6.97 9.07
N CYS A 41 5.39 -7.96 9.00
CA CYS A 41 4.01 -7.72 8.61
C CYS A 41 3.22 -7.09 9.73
N CYS A 42 2.40 -6.20 9.37
CA CYS A 42 1.55 -5.49 10.28
C CYS A 42 0.04 -5.71 10.00
N VAL A 43 -0.37 -6.63 9.17
CA VAL A 43 -1.79 -6.99 8.98
C VAL A 43 -2.30 -7.81 10.18
N PRO A 44 -3.47 -7.51 10.77
CA PRO A 44 -4.07 -8.29 11.86
C PRO A 44 -4.62 -9.62 11.31
N ILE A 45 -3.72 -10.55 11.02
CA ILE A 45 -4.03 -11.84 10.38
C ILE A 45 -4.94 -12.74 11.24
N GLU A 46 -5.07 -12.41 12.52
CA GLU A 46 -5.97 -13.06 13.48
C GLU A 46 -7.44 -12.63 13.32
N TRP A 47 -7.74 -11.59 12.54
CA TRP A 47 -9.11 -11.19 12.31
C TRP A 47 -9.82 -12.21 11.43
N PRO A 48 -10.93 -12.80 11.92
CA PRO A 48 -11.65 -13.84 11.18
C PRO A 48 -12.56 -13.26 10.09
N GLU A 49 -12.81 -11.96 10.11
CA GLU A 49 -13.78 -11.31 9.24
C GLU A 49 -13.39 -11.45 7.76
N ARG A 50 -14.42 -11.64 6.94
CA ARG A 50 -14.37 -11.57 5.49
C ARG A 50 -15.39 -10.57 4.99
N LEU A 51 -14.94 -9.73 4.07
CA LEU A 51 -15.82 -8.73 3.47
C LEU A 51 -16.89 -9.41 2.60
N GLU A 52 -18.14 -9.08 2.84
CA GLU A 52 -19.25 -9.64 2.08
C GLU A 52 -19.23 -9.21 0.61
N ILE A 53 -19.26 -10.19 -0.29
CA ILE A 53 -19.24 -9.95 -1.74
C ILE A 53 -20.37 -9.00 -2.20
N PRO A 54 -21.65 -9.21 -1.83
CA PRO A 54 -22.72 -8.31 -2.28
C PRO A 54 -22.53 -6.87 -1.82
N SER A 55 -22.03 -6.66 -0.62
CA SER A 55 -21.78 -5.32 -0.06
C SER A 55 -20.61 -4.64 -0.74
N ALA A 56 -19.53 -5.38 -0.99
CA ALA A 56 -18.37 -4.90 -1.74
C ALA A 56 -18.75 -4.54 -3.19
N LEU A 57 -19.57 -5.34 -3.86
CA LEU A 57 -20.05 -5.05 -5.22
C LEU A 57 -20.90 -3.77 -5.26
N ARG A 58 -21.84 -3.60 -4.33
CA ARG A 58 -22.63 -2.35 -4.23
C ARG A 58 -21.72 -1.13 -4.02
N PHE A 59 -20.72 -1.26 -3.16
CA PHE A 59 -19.77 -0.18 -2.91
C PHE A 59 -18.89 0.12 -4.13
N LEU A 60 -18.40 -0.91 -4.84
CA LEU A 60 -17.66 -0.78 -6.09
C LEU A 60 -18.46 0.01 -7.14
N GLU A 61 -19.74 -0.33 -7.33
CA GLU A 61 -20.63 0.40 -8.24
C GLU A 61 -20.85 1.85 -7.80
N GLY A 62 -21.02 2.08 -6.50
CA GLY A 62 -21.11 3.43 -5.94
C GLY A 62 -19.83 4.24 -6.17
N ALA A 63 -18.67 3.61 -6.02
CA ALA A 63 -17.37 4.22 -6.27
C ALA A 63 -17.20 4.57 -7.76
N HIS A 64 -17.64 3.69 -8.65
CA HIS A 64 -17.62 3.98 -10.09
C HIS A 64 -18.51 5.19 -10.44
N ARG A 65 -19.74 5.23 -9.92
CA ARG A 65 -20.63 6.40 -10.12
C ARG A 65 -20.05 7.69 -9.54
N TYR A 66 -19.29 7.60 -8.44
CA TYR A 66 -18.58 8.74 -7.85
C TYR A 66 -17.41 9.24 -8.71
N GLY A 67 -16.89 8.42 -9.60
CA GLY A 67 -15.77 8.74 -10.50
C GLY A 67 -14.44 8.06 -10.16
N ILE A 68 -14.42 7.08 -9.27
CA ILE A 68 -13.24 6.24 -9.00
C ILE A 68 -13.06 5.26 -10.17
N ARG A 69 -11.83 5.12 -10.67
CA ARG A 69 -11.56 4.36 -11.92
C ARG A 69 -10.46 3.31 -11.80
N ILE A 70 -9.74 3.26 -10.69
CA ILE A 70 -8.65 2.30 -10.49
C ILE A 70 -9.04 1.37 -9.36
N LEU A 71 -8.89 0.05 -9.59
CA LEU A 71 -9.21 -1.00 -8.65
C LEU A 71 -7.97 -1.86 -8.34
N GLY A 72 -7.67 -2.03 -7.07
CA GLY A 72 -6.62 -2.92 -6.57
C GLY A 72 -7.13 -3.83 -5.46
N PHE A 73 -6.30 -4.81 -5.08
CA PHE A 73 -6.60 -5.76 -4.00
C PHE A 73 -5.37 -5.96 -3.11
N THR A 74 -5.63 -6.03 -1.82
CA THR A 74 -4.66 -6.23 -0.75
C THR A 74 -5.30 -7.06 0.37
N GLY A 75 -4.63 -7.21 1.50
CA GLY A 75 -5.15 -7.90 2.68
C GLY A 75 -4.06 -8.64 3.44
N GLY A 76 -4.41 -9.76 4.08
CA GLY A 76 -3.45 -10.76 4.52
C GLY A 76 -2.91 -11.49 3.29
N GLU A 77 -3.58 -12.57 2.87
CA GLU A 77 -3.37 -13.17 1.56
C GLU A 77 -4.71 -13.15 0.80
N PRO A 78 -4.86 -12.28 -0.20
CA PRO A 78 -6.13 -12.15 -0.93
C PRO A 78 -6.60 -13.43 -1.60
N PHE A 79 -5.67 -14.28 -2.01
CA PHE A 79 -5.98 -15.55 -2.68
C PHE A 79 -6.51 -16.65 -1.73
N LEU A 80 -6.56 -16.41 -0.42
CA LEU A 80 -7.34 -17.24 0.50
C LEU A 80 -8.86 -16.97 0.42
N TYR A 81 -9.26 -15.98 -0.40
CA TYR A 81 -10.64 -15.66 -0.70
C TYR A 81 -10.83 -15.42 -2.21
N PRO A 82 -10.54 -16.44 -3.06
CA PRO A 82 -10.50 -16.28 -4.52
C PRO A 82 -11.85 -15.93 -5.13
N GLU A 83 -12.97 -16.43 -4.58
CA GLU A 83 -14.32 -16.10 -5.04
C GLU A 83 -14.62 -14.60 -4.91
N PHE A 84 -14.10 -13.93 -3.87
CA PHE A 84 -14.20 -12.48 -3.70
C PHE A 84 -13.44 -11.76 -4.83
N LEU A 85 -12.19 -12.15 -5.07
CA LEU A 85 -11.36 -11.57 -6.14
C LEU A 85 -12.04 -11.72 -7.50
N ILE A 86 -12.51 -12.92 -7.83
CA ILE A 86 -13.15 -13.23 -9.11
C ILE A 86 -14.43 -12.42 -9.29
N ALA A 87 -15.27 -12.31 -8.24
CA ALA A 87 -16.51 -11.53 -8.30
C ALA A 87 -16.25 -10.04 -8.55
N LEU A 88 -15.33 -9.45 -7.77
CA LEU A 88 -14.99 -8.02 -7.89
C LEU A 88 -14.26 -7.72 -9.21
N CYS A 89 -13.37 -8.61 -9.69
CA CYS A 89 -12.72 -8.46 -10.98
C CYS A 89 -13.73 -8.48 -12.13
N ARG A 90 -14.68 -9.43 -12.13
CA ARG A 90 -15.73 -9.50 -13.15
C ARG A 90 -16.53 -8.21 -13.19
N ARG A 91 -17.02 -7.77 -12.03
CA ARG A 91 -17.82 -6.54 -11.98
C ARG A 91 -16.99 -5.30 -12.32
N GLY A 92 -15.74 -5.26 -11.88
CA GLY A 92 -14.80 -4.18 -12.21
C GLY A 92 -14.54 -4.08 -13.71
N ALA A 93 -14.35 -5.20 -14.41
CA ALA A 93 -14.19 -5.25 -15.86
C ALA A 93 -15.45 -4.78 -16.58
N GLU A 94 -16.64 -5.24 -16.19
CA GLU A 94 -17.93 -4.79 -16.73
C GLU A 94 -18.13 -3.26 -16.58
N LEU A 95 -17.69 -2.68 -15.48
CA LEU A 95 -17.78 -1.25 -15.22
C LEU A 95 -16.66 -0.44 -15.89
N GLY A 96 -15.65 -1.08 -16.50
CA GLY A 96 -14.53 -0.42 -17.14
C GLY A 96 -13.47 0.13 -16.15
N TYR A 97 -13.31 -0.50 -14.98
CA TYR A 97 -12.20 -0.19 -14.10
C TYR A 97 -10.86 -0.56 -14.74
N ARG A 98 -9.86 0.30 -14.55
CA ARG A 98 -8.47 -0.06 -14.76
C ARG A 98 -7.98 -0.81 -13.51
N PHE A 99 -7.53 -2.03 -13.69
CA PHE A 99 -6.93 -2.79 -12.61
C PHE A 99 -5.50 -2.34 -12.35
N ASP A 100 -5.16 -2.15 -11.08
CA ASP A 100 -3.78 -1.96 -10.63
C ASP A 100 -3.15 -3.33 -10.36
N LYS A 101 -3.12 -3.77 -9.12
CA LYS A 101 -2.54 -5.06 -8.76
C LYS A 101 -3.35 -5.81 -7.70
N ILE A 102 -3.16 -7.14 -7.68
CA ILE A 102 -3.46 -8.00 -6.54
C ILE A 102 -2.13 -8.26 -5.84
N VAL A 103 -1.99 -7.81 -4.60
CA VAL A 103 -0.78 -8.08 -3.80
C VAL A 103 -0.88 -9.48 -3.21
N THR A 104 0.17 -10.30 -3.32
CA THR A 104 0.19 -11.69 -2.87
C THR A 104 1.56 -12.12 -2.38
N ASN A 105 1.60 -13.07 -1.46
CA ASN A 105 2.82 -13.76 -1.07
C ASN A 105 3.25 -14.86 -2.07
N GLY A 106 2.36 -15.27 -2.98
CA GLY A 106 2.62 -16.22 -4.05
C GLY A 106 2.80 -17.68 -3.65
N VAL A 107 2.47 -18.06 -2.40
CA VAL A 107 2.60 -19.43 -1.86
C VAL A 107 1.34 -19.92 -1.15
N TRP A 108 0.18 -19.42 -1.56
CA TRP A 108 -1.13 -19.75 -1.01
C TRP A 108 -1.76 -21.02 -1.60
N PHE A 109 -1.25 -21.51 -2.72
CA PHE A 109 -1.80 -22.66 -3.44
C PHE A 109 -1.28 -23.99 -2.88
N GLN A 110 -2.06 -25.04 -3.03
CA GLN A 110 -1.72 -26.38 -2.57
C GLN A 110 -0.83 -27.11 -3.58
N ASP A 111 -1.15 -26.94 -4.87
CA ASP A 111 -0.46 -27.52 -6.01
C ASP A 111 -0.63 -26.65 -7.25
N ARG A 112 0.04 -27.02 -8.33
CA ARG A 112 -0.02 -26.27 -9.60
C ARG A 112 -1.42 -26.25 -10.20
N GLY A 113 -2.20 -27.33 -10.07
CA GLY A 113 -3.57 -27.38 -10.58
C GLY A 113 -4.48 -26.39 -9.88
N HIS A 114 -4.35 -26.27 -8.55
CA HIS A 114 -5.04 -25.24 -7.75
C HIS A 114 -4.64 -23.84 -8.21
N LEU A 115 -3.33 -23.56 -8.31
CA LEU A 115 -2.81 -22.27 -8.80
C LEU A 115 -3.42 -21.89 -10.15
N GLU A 116 -3.31 -22.80 -11.13
CA GLU A 116 -3.82 -22.56 -12.47
C GLU A 116 -5.33 -22.33 -12.51
N THR A 117 -6.09 -23.06 -11.71
CA THR A 117 -7.56 -22.94 -11.63
C THR A 117 -7.95 -21.53 -11.19
N VAL A 118 -7.32 -21.01 -10.14
CA VAL A 118 -7.61 -19.67 -9.62
C VAL A 118 -7.18 -18.58 -10.60
N LEU A 119 -5.97 -18.69 -11.18
CA LEU A 119 -5.48 -17.72 -12.16
C LEU A 119 -6.33 -17.69 -13.44
N LYS A 120 -6.78 -18.85 -13.95
CA LYS A 120 -7.73 -18.95 -15.06
C LYS A 120 -9.07 -18.31 -14.71
N GLY A 121 -9.52 -18.46 -13.46
CA GLY A 121 -10.72 -17.78 -12.95
C GLY A 121 -10.62 -16.25 -13.03
N LEU A 122 -9.49 -15.67 -12.63
CA LEU A 122 -9.22 -14.23 -12.74
C LEU A 122 -9.16 -13.76 -14.19
N THR A 123 -8.51 -14.52 -15.07
CA THR A 123 -8.45 -14.19 -16.51
C THR A 123 -9.85 -14.17 -17.11
N LYS A 124 -10.68 -15.18 -16.82
CA LYS A 124 -12.09 -15.25 -17.26
C LYS A 124 -12.94 -14.11 -16.66
N ALA A 125 -12.57 -13.61 -15.49
CA ALA A 125 -13.21 -12.46 -14.86
C ALA A 125 -12.75 -11.11 -15.44
N GLY A 126 -11.85 -11.08 -16.42
CA GLY A 126 -11.39 -9.89 -17.08
C GLY A 126 -10.30 -9.10 -16.31
N PHE A 127 -9.62 -9.72 -15.34
CA PHE A 127 -8.51 -9.06 -14.65
C PHE A 127 -7.37 -8.77 -15.61
N SER A 128 -7.03 -7.49 -15.75
CA SER A 128 -5.97 -6.99 -16.66
C SER A 128 -4.82 -6.28 -15.92
N GLY A 129 -4.86 -6.26 -14.59
CA GLY A 129 -3.82 -5.68 -13.74
C GLY A 129 -2.55 -6.50 -13.65
N LYS A 130 -1.80 -6.31 -12.57
CA LYS A 130 -0.60 -7.08 -12.25
C LYS A 130 -0.78 -7.94 -11.01
N LEU A 131 -0.04 -9.03 -10.94
CA LEU A 131 0.15 -9.81 -9.73
C LEU A 131 1.38 -9.26 -9.00
N GLY A 132 1.15 -8.62 -7.84
CA GLY A 132 2.18 -7.97 -7.04
C GLY A 132 2.76 -8.95 -6.03
N LEU A 133 3.80 -9.66 -6.42
CA LEU A 133 4.42 -10.71 -5.61
C LEU A 133 5.38 -10.12 -4.58
N SER A 134 5.21 -10.47 -3.31
CA SER A 134 6.09 -10.06 -2.22
C SER A 134 7.27 -11.01 -2.10
N VAL A 135 8.49 -10.50 -2.26
CA VAL A 135 9.73 -11.30 -2.23
C VAL A 135 10.80 -10.57 -1.44
N ASP A 136 10.93 -10.92 -0.17
CA ASP A 136 11.99 -10.43 0.70
C ASP A 136 12.35 -11.47 1.77
N LYS A 137 13.40 -11.21 2.54
CA LYS A 137 13.89 -12.12 3.57
C LYS A 137 12.91 -12.38 4.71
N PHE A 138 11.90 -11.54 4.88
CA PHE A 138 10.94 -11.65 5.98
C PHE A 138 9.79 -12.61 5.64
N HIS A 139 9.53 -12.83 4.36
CA HIS A 139 8.50 -13.78 3.93
C HIS A 139 8.93 -15.24 4.12
N GLY A 140 10.23 -15.54 4.07
CA GLY A 140 10.78 -16.87 4.36
C GLY A 140 10.29 -17.99 3.43
N VAL A 141 9.92 -17.65 2.19
CA VAL A 141 9.32 -18.59 1.23
C VAL A 141 10.36 -19.23 0.30
N HIS A 142 10.08 -20.44 -0.15
CA HIS A 142 10.92 -21.13 -1.13
C HIS A 142 10.75 -20.51 -2.51
N THR A 143 11.85 -20.10 -3.14
CA THR A 143 11.84 -19.41 -4.43
C THR A 143 11.35 -20.30 -5.59
N ALA A 144 11.48 -21.61 -5.49
CA ALA A 144 10.91 -22.54 -6.48
C ALA A 144 9.39 -22.41 -6.62
N ALA A 145 8.64 -22.28 -5.51
CA ALA A 145 7.19 -22.07 -5.57
C ALA A 145 6.84 -20.71 -6.17
N LEU A 146 7.65 -19.69 -5.91
CA LEU A 146 7.50 -18.37 -6.52
C LEU A 146 7.81 -18.40 -8.02
N ALA A 147 8.78 -19.20 -8.45
CA ALA A 147 9.07 -19.41 -9.87
C ALA A 147 7.91 -20.09 -10.58
N ASP A 148 7.33 -21.16 -9.99
CA ASP A 148 6.12 -21.81 -10.51
C ASP A 148 4.95 -20.83 -10.65
N PHE A 149 4.75 -19.97 -9.66
CA PHE A 149 3.75 -18.90 -9.71
C PHE A 149 4.00 -17.94 -10.89
N CYS A 150 5.22 -17.45 -11.07
CA CYS A 150 5.58 -16.54 -12.15
C CYS A 150 5.38 -17.16 -13.52
N ILE A 151 5.82 -18.41 -13.72
CA ILE A 151 5.70 -19.14 -14.97
C ILE A 151 4.22 -19.41 -15.30
N SER A 152 3.45 -19.92 -14.33
CA SER A 152 2.01 -20.19 -14.51
C SER A 152 1.23 -18.89 -14.81
N ALA A 153 1.52 -17.81 -14.09
CA ALA A 153 0.90 -16.53 -14.34
C ALA A 153 1.19 -16.02 -15.76
N ARG A 154 2.45 -16.07 -16.20
CA ARG A 154 2.84 -15.67 -17.57
C ARG A 154 2.10 -16.49 -18.62
N GLN A 155 2.06 -17.81 -18.46
CA GLN A 155 1.39 -18.72 -19.41
C GLN A 155 -0.12 -18.46 -19.49
N ILE A 156 -0.80 -18.30 -18.35
CA ILE A 156 -2.25 -18.15 -18.27
C ILE A 156 -2.72 -16.77 -18.77
N PHE A 157 -2.00 -15.71 -18.41
CA PHE A 157 -2.34 -14.34 -18.84
C PHE A 157 -1.75 -13.98 -20.20
N ALA A 158 -0.87 -14.79 -20.77
CA ALA A 158 -0.16 -14.56 -22.02
C ALA A 158 0.55 -13.18 -22.05
N ARG A 159 1.15 -12.78 -20.91
CA ARG A 159 1.83 -11.49 -20.72
C ARG A 159 3.15 -11.72 -19.99
N ASP A 160 4.24 -11.26 -20.56
CA ASP A 160 5.59 -11.31 -19.99
C ASP A 160 5.78 -10.42 -18.76
N ASN A 161 4.98 -9.37 -18.65
CA ASN A 161 5.02 -8.39 -17.56
C ASN A 161 3.86 -8.49 -16.57
N ILE A 162 3.17 -9.64 -16.49
CA ILE A 162 2.01 -9.85 -15.59
C ILE A 162 2.40 -9.78 -14.12
N VAL A 163 3.60 -10.18 -13.75
CA VAL A 163 4.11 -10.14 -12.38
C VAL A 163 4.91 -8.86 -12.14
N SER A 164 4.83 -8.32 -10.95
CA SER A 164 5.74 -7.33 -10.40
C SER A 164 6.21 -7.79 -9.02
N LEU A 165 7.46 -7.59 -8.67
CA LEU A 165 7.98 -7.93 -7.34
C LEU A 165 7.96 -6.70 -6.44
N SER A 166 7.66 -6.94 -5.16
CA SER A 166 7.82 -5.97 -4.09
C SER A 166 8.72 -6.56 -3.01
N TYR A 167 9.67 -5.78 -2.50
CA TYR A 167 10.53 -6.19 -1.40
C TYR A 167 10.68 -5.06 -0.39
N ALA A 168 10.82 -5.42 0.87
CA ALA A 168 10.96 -4.49 1.98
C ALA A 168 12.41 -4.51 2.50
N SER A 169 13.03 -3.34 2.60
CA SER A 169 14.36 -3.17 3.18
C SER A 169 14.58 -1.72 3.61
N ARG A 170 15.66 -1.45 4.34
CA ARG A 170 16.00 -0.08 4.75
C ARG A 170 16.53 0.77 3.59
N ARG A 171 17.18 0.13 2.63
CA ARG A 171 17.78 0.78 1.47
C ARG A 171 17.49 -0.07 0.23
N PRO A 172 17.32 0.54 -0.93
CA PRO A 172 16.98 -0.19 -2.16
C PRO A 172 18.04 -1.19 -2.63
N ASP A 173 19.27 -1.04 -2.16
CA ASP A 173 20.41 -1.93 -2.45
C ASP A 173 20.55 -3.09 -1.44
N GLN A 174 19.63 -3.24 -0.50
CA GLN A 174 19.66 -4.26 0.56
C GLN A 174 18.50 -5.25 0.44
N GLY A 175 18.75 -6.49 0.91
CA GLY A 175 17.70 -7.52 0.99
C GLY A 175 17.32 -8.10 -0.37
N LEU A 176 18.24 -8.07 -1.33
CA LEU A 176 18.03 -8.58 -2.68
C LEU A 176 18.32 -10.09 -2.82
N GLU A 177 18.83 -10.75 -1.78
CA GLU A 177 19.23 -12.16 -1.81
C GLU A 177 18.07 -13.10 -2.24
N PRO A 178 16.83 -12.96 -1.74
CA PRO A 178 15.71 -13.78 -2.22
C PRO A 178 15.36 -13.50 -3.68
N ILE A 179 15.59 -12.26 -4.14
CA ILE A 179 15.34 -11.86 -5.53
C ILE A 179 16.37 -12.51 -6.46
N TYR A 180 17.64 -12.54 -6.07
CA TYR A 180 18.67 -13.24 -6.84
C TYR A 180 18.45 -14.76 -6.86
N ALA A 181 17.98 -15.34 -5.75
CA ALA A 181 17.61 -16.75 -5.72
C ALA A 181 16.45 -17.07 -6.68
N LEU A 182 15.39 -16.24 -6.66
CA LEU A 182 14.27 -16.36 -7.60
C LEU A 182 14.72 -16.15 -9.05
N ALA A 183 15.62 -15.21 -9.31
CA ALA A 183 16.17 -14.98 -10.64
C ALA A 183 16.88 -16.23 -11.17
N LYS A 184 17.65 -16.92 -10.32
CA LYS A 184 18.29 -18.19 -10.67
C LYS A 184 17.24 -19.25 -11.04
N ASP A 185 16.17 -19.40 -10.25
CA ASP A 185 15.12 -20.41 -10.51
C ASP A 185 14.32 -20.09 -11.79
N LEU A 186 14.24 -18.82 -12.18
CA LEU A 186 13.61 -18.36 -13.42
C LEU A 186 14.56 -18.25 -14.61
N ASN A 187 15.82 -18.67 -14.47
CA ASN A 187 16.86 -18.46 -15.48
C ASN A 187 16.91 -17.00 -16.00
N ALA A 188 16.86 -16.08 -15.07
CA ALA A 188 16.78 -14.64 -15.31
C ALA A 188 17.98 -13.90 -14.72
N VAL A 189 18.18 -12.68 -15.18
CA VAL A 189 19.16 -11.74 -14.61
C VAL A 189 18.45 -10.56 -13.94
N VAL A 190 19.07 -10.03 -12.89
CA VAL A 190 18.62 -8.79 -12.25
C VAL A 190 19.47 -7.65 -12.80
N ASP A 191 18.82 -6.67 -13.44
CA ASP A 191 19.48 -5.56 -14.10
C ASP A 191 18.82 -4.23 -13.72
N TRP A 192 19.61 -3.15 -13.79
CA TRP A 192 19.12 -1.79 -13.54
C TRP A 192 18.62 -1.16 -14.82
N SER A 193 17.39 -0.70 -14.83
CA SER A 193 16.81 0.06 -15.95
C SER A 193 16.96 1.57 -15.71
N GLU A 194 17.80 2.22 -16.49
CA GLU A 194 17.94 3.68 -16.46
C GLU A 194 16.64 4.39 -16.85
N LEU A 195 15.91 3.84 -17.82
CA LEU A 195 14.64 4.40 -18.29
C LEU A 195 13.57 4.40 -17.17
N LEU A 196 13.50 3.32 -16.40
CA LEU A 196 12.47 3.13 -15.36
C LEU A 196 12.96 3.53 -13.97
N HIS A 197 14.26 3.83 -13.81
CA HIS A 197 14.92 4.09 -12.53
C HIS A 197 14.60 3.03 -11.47
N ARG A 198 14.73 1.74 -11.86
CA ARG A 198 14.47 0.58 -10.99
C ARG A 198 15.13 -0.68 -11.50
N TYR A 199 15.26 -1.64 -10.61
CA TYR A 199 15.70 -2.98 -10.98
C TYR A 199 14.59 -3.72 -11.74
N LEU A 200 15.02 -4.54 -12.69
CA LEU A 200 14.21 -5.50 -13.43
C LEU A 200 14.80 -6.88 -13.24
N LEU A 201 13.95 -7.89 -13.20
CA LEU A 201 14.32 -9.28 -13.39
C LEU A 201 13.91 -9.68 -14.80
N VAL A 202 14.86 -10.04 -15.63
CA VAL A 202 14.67 -10.26 -17.07
C VAL A 202 15.11 -11.65 -17.48
N SER A 203 14.24 -12.38 -18.13
CA SER A 203 14.54 -13.62 -18.86
C SER A 203 13.95 -13.53 -20.27
N PRO A 204 14.21 -14.52 -21.17
CA PRO A 204 13.58 -14.53 -22.49
C PRO A 204 12.05 -14.48 -22.49
N GLU A 205 11.43 -14.94 -21.39
CA GLU A 205 9.98 -15.08 -21.29
C GLU A 205 9.31 -14.12 -20.32
N LEU A 206 10.07 -13.48 -19.44
CA LEU A 206 9.55 -12.64 -18.35
C LEU A 206 10.33 -11.36 -18.19
N THR A 207 9.61 -10.27 -18.00
CA THR A 207 10.16 -8.98 -17.58
C THR A 207 9.41 -8.51 -16.32
N ILE A 208 10.04 -8.66 -15.17
CA ILE A 208 9.43 -8.39 -13.87
C ILE A 208 10.04 -7.13 -13.27
N THR A 209 9.23 -6.13 -12.98
CA THR A 209 9.66 -4.90 -12.30
C THR A 209 9.82 -5.13 -10.80
N LEU A 210 10.95 -4.67 -10.23
CA LEU A 210 11.19 -4.69 -8.79
C LEU A 210 10.77 -3.36 -8.17
N ASN A 211 9.95 -3.42 -7.13
CA ASN A 211 9.48 -2.26 -6.39
C ASN A 211 10.03 -2.35 -4.95
N TRP A 212 10.90 -1.44 -4.62
CA TRP A 212 11.39 -1.31 -3.26
C TRP A 212 10.37 -0.60 -2.37
N ASN A 213 10.17 -1.14 -1.18
CA ASN A 213 9.39 -0.54 -0.12
C ASN A 213 10.31 -0.26 1.09
N HIS A 214 10.25 0.95 1.61
CA HIS A 214 11.00 1.26 2.82
C HIS A 214 10.43 0.47 4.00
N LEU A 215 11.27 -0.35 4.64
CA LEU A 215 10.88 -1.10 5.83
C LEU A 215 10.56 -0.13 6.96
N ALA A 216 9.32 -0.15 7.41
CA ALA A 216 8.88 0.63 8.55
C ALA A 216 8.75 -0.27 9.78
N PRO A 217 9.45 0.02 10.89
CA PRO A 217 9.41 -0.77 12.08
C PRO A 217 8.18 -0.42 12.92
N VAL A 218 7.03 -0.94 12.51
CA VAL A 218 5.76 -0.84 13.22
C VAL A 218 5.25 -2.22 13.56
N GLU A 219 4.52 -2.35 14.64
CA GLU A 219 3.91 -3.58 15.14
C GLU A 219 4.92 -4.72 15.27
N ARG A 220 4.73 -5.87 14.58
CA ARG A 220 5.69 -6.97 14.62
C ARG A 220 7.11 -6.55 14.26
N ALA A 221 7.25 -5.54 13.41
CA ALA A 221 8.54 -4.96 13.02
C ALA A 221 9.07 -3.90 14.00
N GLU A 222 8.35 -3.54 15.05
CA GLU A 222 8.76 -2.49 16.02
C GLU A 222 10.12 -2.79 16.66
N LYS A 223 10.45 -4.06 16.81
CA LYS A 223 11.75 -4.50 17.34
C LYS A 223 12.91 -4.31 16.37
N LEU A 224 12.64 -4.02 15.10
CA LEU A 224 13.66 -3.74 14.11
C LEU A 224 14.20 -2.33 14.30
N SER A 225 15.50 -2.19 14.57
CA SER A 225 16.14 -0.88 14.80
C SER A 225 16.14 0.02 13.55
N GLY A 226 16.19 1.35 13.73
CA GLY A 226 16.42 2.32 12.66
C GLY A 226 15.16 2.94 12.05
N ALA A 227 14.06 3.03 12.81
CA ALA A 227 12.86 3.77 12.44
C ALA A 227 13.11 5.28 12.35
N TRP A 228 13.90 5.77 13.28
CA TRP A 228 14.28 7.16 13.37
C TRP A 228 15.72 7.32 12.89
N ASP A 229 15.94 8.21 11.95
CA ASP A 229 17.26 8.59 11.45
C ASP A 229 17.47 10.11 11.56
N GLY A 230 18.57 10.62 11.02
CA GLY A 230 18.88 12.07 11.07
C GLY A 230 18.13 12.90 10.02
N ARG A 231 17.19 12.32 9.28
CA ARG A 231 16.49 12.97 8.18
C ARG A 231 14.99 12.98 8.42
N TRP A 232 14.37 14.12 8.13
CA TRP A 232 12.93 14.22 7.94
C TRP A 232 12.55 13.86 6.51
N PHE A 233 11.27 13.98 6.18
CA PHE A 233 10.75 13.66 4.86
C PHE A 233 11.53 14.37 3.76
N GLN A 234 11.91 13.64 2.73
CA GLN A 234 12.44 14.23 1.50
C GLN A 234 11.31 14.88 0.70
N GLU A 235 10.12 14.26 0.71
CA GLU A 235 8.88 14.82 0.18
C GLU A 235 7.88 14.95 1.32
N ASP A 236 7.39 16.14 1.55
CA ASP A 236 6.45 16.46 2.63
C ASP A 236 5.04 15.93 2.35
N TYR A 237 4.76 15.54 1.13
CA TYR A 237 3.44 15.21 0.66
C TYR A 237 3.21 13.69 0.61
N CYS A 238 2.29 13.20 1.47
CA CYS A 238 1.77 11.85 1.31
C CYS A 238 0.66 11.83 0.25
N GLU A 239 0.78 10.99 -0.77
CA GLU A 239 -0.20 10.88 -1.86
C GLU A 239 -1.49 10.14 -1.46
N GLY A 240 -1.46 9.30 -0.42
CA GLY A 240 -2.60 8.49 0.00
C GLY A 240 -3.86 9.28 0.30
N PRO A 241 -3.83 10.24 1.24
CA PRO A 241 -5.00 11.05 1.56
C PRO A 241 -5.52 11.83 0.35
N GLY A 242 -6.80 11.65 0.04
CA GLY A 242 -7.45 12.33 -1.08
C GLY A 242 -7.32 11.67 -2.44
N GLN A 243 -6.52 10.61 -2.57
CA GLN A 243 -6.38 9.83 -3.80
C GLN A 243 -6.88 8.39 -3.67
N ALA A 244 -6.70 7.76 -2.51
CA ALA A 244 -7.02 6.36 -2.29
C ALA A 244 -8.13 6.19 -1.25
N LEU A 245 -8.96 5.17 -1.45
CA LEU A 245 -9.83 4.57 -0.45
C LEU A 245 -9.47 3.10 -0.33
N ILE A 246 -9.26 2.63 0.91
CA ILE A 246 -9.04 1.22 1.20
C ILE A 246 -10.19 0.71 2.05
N VAL A 247 -10.75 -0.43 1.67
CA VAL A 247 -11.82 -1.11 2.42
C VAL A 247 -11.23 -2.34 3.09
N ASN A 248 -11.31 -2.42 4.41
CA ASN A 248 -10.82 -3.56 5.18
C ASN A 248 -11.91 -4.66 5.32
N PRO A 249 -11.59 -5.84 5.88
CA PRO A 249 -12.55 -6.95 6.00
C PRO A 249 -13.79 -6.65 6.86
N ARG A 250 -13.74 -5.64 7.73
CA ARG A 250 -14.88 -5.18 8.54
C ARG A 250 -15.75 -4.15 7.80
N GLY A 251 -15.45 -3.89 6.54
CA GLY A 251 -16.16 -2.89 5.75
C GLY A 251 -15.78 -1.45 6.07
N GLU A 252 -14.83 -1.22 6.95
CA GLU A 252 -14.35 0.13 7.26
C GLU A 252 -13.56 0.70 6.09
N VAL A 253 -13.78 1.99 5.84
CA VAL A 253 -13.10 2.70 4.75
C VAL A 253 -12.03 3.62 5.34
N LYS A 254 -10.83 3.49 4.81
CA LYS A 254 -9.64 4.22 5.21
C LYS A 254 -9.19 5.17 4.09
N PRO A 255 -8.63 6.36 4.42
CA PRO A 255 -8.33 7.40 3.44
C PRO A 255 -6.96 7.29 2.79
N CYS A 256 -6.19 6.26 3.09
CA CYS A 256 -4.83 6.08 2.60
C CYS A 256 -4.46 4.60 2.48
N CYS A 257 -3.35 4.34 1.80
CA CYS A 257 -2.88 3.00 1.45
C CYS A 257 -1.68 2.51 2.28
N GLY A 258 -1.27 3.26 3.29
CA GLY A 258 -0.12 2.90 4.12
C GLY A 258 -0.52 2.08 5.34
N PHE A 259 0.46 1.48 6.01
CA PHE A 259 0.24 0.63 7.18
C PHE A 259 -0.38 1.34 8.40
N ALA A 260 -0.34 2.66 8.47
CA ALA A 260 -1.11 3.42 9.46
C ALA A 260 -2.61 3.46 9.14
N SER A 261 -3.04 2.95 7.97
CA SER A 261 -4.44 3.07 7.55
C SER A 261 -5.41 2.32 8.44
N ASP A 262 -5.00 1.19 9.04
CA ASP A 262 -5.89 0.39 9.89
C ASP A 262 -6.12 0.96 11.29
N LEU A 263 -5.46 2.07 11.63
CA LEU A 263 -5.75 2.79 12.86
C LEU A 263 -7.21 3.27 12.89
N ASP A 264 -7.93 3.05 13.99
CA ASP A 264 -9.33 3.46 14.17
C ASP A 264 -9.53 4.95 13.92
N GLN A 265 -8.54 5.77 14.30
CA GLN A 265 -8.54 7.21 14.10
C GLN A 265 -8.58 7.63 12.63
N LEU A 266 -8.27 6.72 11.71
CA LEU A 266 -8.34 6.96 10.27
C LEU A 266 -9.59 6.38 9.62
N THR A 267 -10.52 5.80 10.38
CA THR A 267 -11.78 5.30 9.85
C THR A 267 -12.66 6.46 9.42
N ILE A 268 -12.92 6.56 8.11
CA ILE A 268 -13.72 7.64 7.51
C ILE A 268 -15.14 7.18 7.13
N GLY A 269 -15.47 5.94 7.37
CA GLY A 269 -16.82 5.38 7.15
C GLY A 269 -16.81 3.88 7.04
N ASN A 270 -18.01 3.32 6.73
CA ASN A 270 -18.18 1.89 6.57
C ASN A 270 -19.10 1.62 5.37
N ILE A 271 -18.73 0.63 4.52
CA ILE A 271 -19.47 0.32 3.28
C ILE A 271 -20.86 -0.24 3.51
N TYR A 272 -21.13 -0.77 4.71
CA TYR A 272 -22.45 -1.29 5.08
C TYR A 272 -23.47 -0.19 5.38
N GLN A 273 -22.99 1.02 5.70
CA GLN A 273 -23.84 2.11 6.20
C GLN A 273 -23.75 3.39 5.36
N ASP A 274 -22.59 3.62 4.72
CA ASP A 274 -22.27 4.90 4.13
C ASP A 274 -22.21 4.87 2.60
N SER A 275 -22.68 5.93 1.96
CA SER A 275 -22.40 6.16 0.54
C SER A 275 -20.97 6.68 0.34
N VAL A 276 -20.39 6.40 -0.84
CA VAL A 276 -19.05 6.89 -1.21
C VAL A 276 -18.93 8.41 -1.08
N ALA A 277 -19.97 9.15 -1.46
CA ALA A 277 -20.00 10.61 -1.33
C ALA A 277 -19.95 11.07 0.14
N ALA A 278 -20.65 10.37 1.04
CA ALA A 278 -20.62 10.65 2.47
C ALA A 278 -19.24 10.39 3.06
N ILE A 279 -18.62 9.27 2.70
CA ILE A 279 -17.26 8.88 3.11
C ILE A 279 -16.23 9.94 2.67
N VAL A 280 -16.23 10.32 1.40
CA VAL A 280 -15.31 11.32 0.88
C VAL A 280 -15.51 12.69 1.53
N ARG A 281 -16.76 13.09 1.77
CA ARG A 281 -17.07 14.33 2.50
C ARG A 281 -16.53 14.30 3.93
N ARG A 282 -16.66 13.17 4.64
CA ARG A 282 -16.11 12.96 5.99
C ARG A 282 -14.59 13.01 5.98
N ALA A 283 -13.93 12.34 5.00
CA ALA A 283 -12.48 12.38 4.83
C ALA A 283 -11.94 13.81 4.63
N ARG A 284 -12.61 14.62 3.81
CA ARG A 284 -12.23 16.03 3.59
C ARG A 284 -12.28 16.87 4.87
N LYS A 285 -13.26 16.58 5.74
CA LYS A 285 -13.48 17.27 7.01
C LYS A 285 -12.67 16.70 8.16
N HIS A 286 -12.10 15.50 7.98
CA HIS A 286 -11.32 14.85 9.02
C HIS A 286 -10.10 15.72 9.39
N PRO A 287 -9.90 16.11 10.66
CA PRO A 287 -8.87 17.07 11.04
C PRO A 287 -7.48 16.66 10.55
N TYR A 288 -7.05 15.45 10.90
CA TYR A 288 -5.75 14.91 10.56
C TYR A 288 -5.58 14.68 9.05
N VAL A 289 -6.50 13.92 8.42
CA VAL A 289 -6.48 13.61 6.99
C VAL A 289 -6.56 14.87 6.13
N GLY A 290 -7.47 15.78 6.47
CA GLY A 290 -7.63 17.04 5.75
C GLY A 290 -6.39 17.93 5.88
N LYS A 291 -5.68 17.90 7.01
CA LYS A 291 -4.46 18.66 7.20
C LYS A 291 -3.29 18.10 6.40
N ILE A 292 -3.07 16.77 6.42
CA ILE A 292 -2.07 16.13 5.55
C ILE A 292 -2.30 16.54 4.10
N PHE A 293 -3.56 16.46 3.66
CA PHE A 293 -3.90 16.77 2.27
C PHE A 293 -3.65 18.23 1.89
N ARG A 294 -3.95 19.19 2.79
CA ARG A 294 -3.84 20.63 2.49
C ARG A 294 -2.47 21.21 2.77
N GLN A 295 -1.80 20.73 3.83
CA GLN A 295 -0.60 21.36 4.36
C GLN A 295 0.63 20.46 4.37
N GLY A 296 0.45 19.14 4.24
CA GLY A 296 1.53 18.15 4.30
C GLY A 296 1.79 17.67 5.74
N LEU A 297 2.73 16.74 5.85
CA LEU A 297 3.10 16.12 7.12
C LEU A 297 4.00 17.03 7.98
N SER A 298 4.84 17.86 7.36
CA SER A 298 5.72 18.79 8.07
C SER A 298 4.92 19.80 8.90
N ALA A 299 3.77 20.26 8.40
CA ALA A 299 2.90 21.14 9.17
C ALA A 299 2.38 20.49 10.47
N ILE A 300 2.13 19.18 10.45
CA ILE A 300 1.74 18.42 11.64
C ILE A 300 2.94 18.25 12.58
N ARG A 301 4.10 17.89 12.03
CA ARG A 301 5.35 17.76 12.77
C ARG A 301 5.69 19.06 13.52
N ASP A 302 5.68 20.18 12.80
CA ASP A 302 6.10 21.47 13.34
C ASP A 302 5.15 21.95 14.44
N GLU A 303 3.85 21.71 14.32
CA GLU A 303 2.89 22.00 15.40
C GLU A 303 3.11 21.12 16.65
N ILE A 304 3.48 19.86 16.46
CA ILE A 304 3.78 18.95 17.57
C ILE A 304 5.07 19.43 18.26
N LEU A 305 6.14 19.67 17.50
CA LEU A 305 7.42 20.14 18.03
C LEU A 305 7.33 21.50 18.72
N ALA A 306 6.44 22.39 18.27
CA ALA A 306 6.20 23.67 18.94
C ALA A 306 5.59 23.54 20.35
N ARG A 307 4.88 22.42 20.60
CA ARG A 307 4.25 22.13 21.91
C ARG A 307 5.12 21.24 22.79
N ASP A 308 5.77 20.27 22.15
CA ASP A 308 6.63 19.28 22.78
C ASP A 308 7.87 19.02 21.90
N PRO A 309 9.00 19.71 22.15
CA PRO A 309 10.23 19.51 21.40
C PRO A 309 10.81 18.09 21.51
N ALA A 310 10.40 17.32 22.52
CA ALA A 310 10.85 15.95 22.76
C ALA A 310 9.87 14.88 22.23
N ALA A 311 8.81 15.28 21.52
CA ALA A 311 7.76 14.38 21.04
C ALA A 311 8.26 13.25 20.13
N PHE A 312 9.39 13.44 19.43
CA PHE A 312 9.98 12.48 18.54
C PHE A 312 11.38 12.08 19.01
N PRO A 313 11.71 10.78 19.03
CA PRO A 313 13.05 10.31 19.44
C PRO A 313 14.14 10.61 18.40
N GLY A 314 13.78 11.13 17.24
CA GLY A 314 14.67 11.48 16.13
C GLY A 314 13.88 11.98 14.93
N ALA A 315 14.56 12.14 13.78
CA ALA A 315 13.92 12.43 12.50
C ALA A 315 13.58 11.13 11.77
N THR A 316 12.60 11.14 10.87
CA THR A 316 12.22 10.00 10.03
C THR A 316 11.85 10.42 8.63
N SER A 317 12.25 9.62 7.63
CA SER A 317 11.85 9.79 6.24
C SER A 317 10.63 8.96 5.83
N ASN A 318 10.07 8.15 6.75
CA ASN A 318 8.91 7.31 6.48
C ASN A 318 7.62 7.99 6.92
N HIS A 319 6.79 8.38 5.95
CA HIS A 319 5.51 9.06 6.19
C HIS A 319 4.52 8.21 7.00
N CYS A 320 4.43 6.92 6.70
CA CYS A 320 3.49 6.03 7.37
C CYS A 320 3.89 5.78 8.83
N PHE A 321 5.19 5.60 9.08
CA PHE A 321 5.70 5.46 10.44
C PHE A 321 5.47 6.73 11.27
N PHE A 322 5.64 7.90 10.67
CA PHE A 322 5.29 9.17 11.33
C PHE A 322 3.81 9.21 11.70
N CYS A 323 2.91 8.91 10.78
CA CYS A 323 1.47 8.88 11.05
C CYS A 323 1.13 7.89 12.16
N TRP A 324 1.70 6.67 12.10
CA TRP A 324 1.51 5.66 13.12
C TRP A 324 1.96 6.17 14.50
N HIS A 325 3.16 6.71 14.61
CA HIS A 325 3.69 7.25 15.87
C HIS A 325 2.81 8.37 16.42
N VAL A 326 2.44 9.33 15.58
CA VAL A 326 1.61 10.48 15.98
C VAL A 326 0.24 10.03 16.48
N LEU A 327 -0.39 9.10 15.80
CA LEU A 327 -1.75 8.66 16.12
C LEU A 327 -1.77 7.72 17.33
N THR A 328 -0.86 6.75 17.41
CA THR A 328 -0.80 5.79 18.52
C THR A 328 -0.35 6.43 19.84
N ARG A 329 0.44 7.52 19.78
CA ARG A 329 0.88 8.27 20.96
C ARG A 329 -0.06 9.41 21.34
N GLY A 330 -1.18 9.59 20.62
CA GLY A 330 -2.13 10.66 20.88
C GLY A 330 -1.60 12.07 20.58
N LEU A 331 -0.46 12.19 19.88
CA LEU A 331 0.18 13.49 19.57
C LEU A 331 -0.65 14.34 18.59
N ALA A 332 -1.61 13.70 17.89
CA ALA A 332 -2.57 14.41 17.04
C ALA A 332 -3.58 15.25 17.83
N ALA A 333 -3.74 15.02 19.14
CA ALA A 333 -4.59 15.85 19.99
C ALA A 333 -4.06 17.29 20.00
N GLY A 334 -4.92 18.26 19.60
CA GLY A 334 -4.54 19.67 19.48
C GLY A 334 -3.82 20.05 18.18
N VAL A 335 -3.67 19.12 17.22
CA VAL A 335 -3.35 19.49 15.83
C VAL A 335 -4.55 20.24 15.27
N SER A 336 -4.39 21.55 15.05
CA SER A 336 -5.48 22.43 14.62
C SER A 336 -5.97 22.05 13.22
N GLY A 337 -7.04 21.28 13.18
CA GLY A 337 -7.86 21.15 11.96
C GLY A 337 -8.77 22.36 11.89
N GLY A 338 -8.74 23.14 10.85
CA GLY A 338 -9.67 24.22 10.68
C GLY A 338 -11.12 23.77 10.91
N GLY A 339 -11.66 24.03 12.09
CA GLY A 339 -13.05 23.87 12.51
C GLY A 339 -13.58 22.43 12.61
N GLY A 340 -13.41 21.79 13.76
CA GLY A 340 -14.08 20.56 14.14
C GLY A 340 -13.46 19.95 15.40
N GLN A 341 -14.22 19.85 16.48
CA GLN A 341 -13.78 19.21 17.72
C GLN A 341 -13.42 17.74 17.48
N VAL A 342 -12.21 17.38 17.85
CA VAL A 342 -11.81 15.99 18.02
C VAL A 342 -12.49 15.51 19.30
N GLY A 343 -13.43 14.55 19.18
CA GLY A 343 -14.06 13.92 20.34
C GLY A 343 -12.99 13.37 21.29
N ASN A 344 -13.20 13.55 22.60
CA ASN A 344 -12.36 13.00 23.65
C ASN A 344 -12.28 11.49 23.50
N TRP A 345 -11.12 11.02 23.11
CA TRP A 345 -10.83 9.60 22.96
C TRP A 345 -10.19 9.07 24.25
N THR A 346 -10.93 8.25 25.01
CA THR A 346 -10.40 7.48 26.14
C THR A 346 -9.93 6.14 25.59
N GLY A 347 -8.61 6.03 25.43
CA GLY A 347 -7.98 4.93 24.72
C GLY A 347 -8.05 3.57 25.37
N ALA A 348 -8.56 2.58 24.66
CA ALA A 348 -8.10 1.22 24.75
C ALA A 348 -6.96 1.04 23.73
N ARG A 349 -5.91 0.33 24.07
CA ARG A 349 -4.81 0.05 23.13
C ARG A 349 -5.35 -0.85 22.03
N PRO A 350 -5.33 -0.41 20.77
CA PRO A 350 -5.66 -1.29 19.67
C PRO A 350 -4.46 -2.17 19.33
N ASN A 351 -4.73 -3.41 18.95
CA ASN A 351 -3.74 -4.30 18.33
C ASN A 351 -3.76 -4.08 16.83
N PHE A 352 -2.61 -3.99 16.20
CA PHE A 352 -2.45 -3.35 14.91
C PHE A 352 -1.90 -4.12 13.84
N THR A 353 -2.14 -3.54 12.67
CA THR A 353 -1.11 -3.59 11.68
C THR A 353 -1.49 -3.35 10.27
N GLY A 354 -0.66 -3.04 9.39
CA GLY A 354 -0.88 -3.03 7.99
C GLY A 354 0.30 -2.57 7.19
N GLU A 355 0.72 -3.30 6.27
CA GLU A 355 1.57 -2.90 5.19
C GLU A 355 0.76 -2.99 3.92
N LEU A 356 0.83 -2.18 3.08
CA LEU A 356 1.61 -1.35 2.25
C LEU A 356 1.25 -1.44 0.80
N ILE A 357 0.81 -0.46 0.27
CA ILE A 357 0.96 -0.27 -1.16
C ILE A 357 1.52 1.12 -1.36
N GLN A 358 2.84 1.23 -1.59
CA GLN A 358 3.31 2.43 -2.27
C GLN A 358 2.78 2.38 -3.69
N ILE A 359 1.70 3.10 -3.91
CA ILE A 359 1.21 3.38 -5.25
C ILE A 359 2.20 4.35 -5.87
N GLY A 360 3.17 3.80 -6.60
CA GLY A 360 4.02 4.61 -7.46
C GLY A 360 3.20 5.18 -8.60
N ILE A 361 2.35 6.18 -8.32
CA ILE A 361 1.73 6.98 -9.36
C ILE A 361 2.73 8.06 -9.76
N LYS A 362 3.74 7.69 -10.52
CA LYS A 362 4.42 8.66 -11.39
C LYS A 362 3.73 8.62 -12.73
N GLY A 363 2.61 9.35 -12.82
CA GLY A 363 2.10 9.81 -14.08
C GLY A 363 2.92 11.03 -14.50
N LYS A 364 3.87 10.85 -15.38
CA LYS A 364 4.27 11.87 -16.35
C LYS A 364 4.17 11.23 -17.72
N ALA A 365 3.29 11.80 -18.53
CA ALA A 365 3.31 11.68 -19.97
C ALA A 365 4.63 12.19 -20.51
#